data_dbd0a71df2c7d29f1f9ea71430b76168
#
_entry.id   dbd0a71df2c7d29f1f9ea71430b76168
#
_cell.length_a   1.000
_cell.length_b   1.000
_cell.length_c   1.000
_cell.angle_alpha   90.00
_cell.angle_beta   90.00
_cell.angle_gamma   90.00
#
_symmetry.space_group_name_H-M   'P 1'
#
loop_
_entity.id
_entity.type
_entity.pdbx_description
1 polymer ?
#
loop_
_entity_poly.entity_id
_entity_poly.type
_entity_poly.pdbx_seq_one_letter_code
_entity_poly.pdbx_strand_id
1 'polypeptide(L)'
;MNFNVKKIASAIALATASSFAAWDYYNIPEEHHGEARVRAHYWYNGDFHSTDFDVDARFTVVKGLEISLQNLGYQFFANDHDGASGNNGFKDITVGLKYAFDPNLYAFIDANIPTGADEVTNNEFSLKTGVQWHLPITEQFGIGNEFALTFPFKHDGGQHGGITADYGFEFYYAFKSGFTPFTGCFFTSQLTDGRDADKKKSGTGSSNVSFWAGSSYAINKHVTLTLFTDIEYAAHGAYYSGYIFQATFAF
;
A
#
# COMPACT_ATOMS: atom_id res chain seq x y z
N MET A 1 -27.26 -7.23 29.44
CA MET A 1 -26.44 -6.10 29.01
C MET A 1 -26.82 -5.81 27.55
N ASN A 2 -27.70 -4.82 27.33
CA ASN A 2 -28.16 -4.49 25.97
C ASN A 2 -27.07 -3.64 25.29
N PHE A 3 -26.25 -4.25 24.48
CA PHE A 3 -25.34 -3.55 23.60
C PHE A 3 -26.14 -2.78 22.55
N ASN A 4 -26.00 -1.46 22.54
CA ASN A 4 -26.75 -0.59 21.68
C ASN A 4 -26.11 -0.61 20.26
N VAL A 5 -26.59 -1.53 19.42
CA VAL A 5 -26.10 -1.77 18.05
C VAL A 5 -26.00 -0.48 17.20
N LYS A 6 -26.90 0.52 17.46
CA LYS A 6 -26.82 1.83 16.80
C LYS A 6 -25.59 2.65 17.18
N LYS A 7 -25.08 2.53 18.41
CA LYS A 7 -23.83 3.21 18.83
C LYS A 7 -22.59 2.56 18.23
N ILE A 8 -22.63 1.23 18.06
CA ILE A 8 -21.55 0.49 17.39
C ILE A 8 -21.53 0.83 15.91
N ALA A 9 -22.69 0.88 15.23
CA ALA A 9 -22.77 1.27 13.83
C ALA A 9 -22.32 2.72 13.59
N SER A 10 -22.62 3.66 14.53
CA SER A 10 -22.16 5.04 14.43
C SER A 10 -20.66 5.18 14.72
N ALA A 11 -20.10 4.37 15.62
CA ALA A 11 -18.65 4.33 15.88
C ALA A 11 -17.89 3.72 14.69
N ILE A 12 -18.43 2.69 14.06
CA ILE A 12 -17.87 2.11 12.83
C ILE A 12 -17.94 3.13 11.68
N ALA A 13 -19.05 3.85 11.51
CA ALA A 13 -19.17 4.89 10.47
C ALA A 13 -18.22 6.08 10.70
N LEU A 14 -17.94 6.46 11.96
CA LEU A 14 -16.92 7.47 12.27
C LEU A 14 -15.50 6.94 12.09
N ALA A 15 -15.25 5.68 12.43
CA ALA A 15 -13.96 5.04 12.20
C ALA A 15 -13.67 4.87 10.69
N THR A 16 -14.68 4.54 9.89
CA THR A 16 -14.54 4.45 8.43
C THR A 16 -14.26 5.80 7.77
N ALA A 17 -14.75 6.91 8.32
CA ALA A 17 -14.47 8.25 7.77
C ALA A 17 -13.06 8.77 8.11
N SER A 18 -12.36 8.19 9.08
CA SER A 18 -11.09 8.71 9.60
C SER A 18 -9.86 7.84 9.34
N SER A 19 -10.01 6.65 8.75
CA SER A 19 -8.95 5.65 8.70
C SER A 19 -8.27 5.47 7.33
N PHE A 20 -8.17 6.54 6.53
CA PHE A 20 -7.64 6.45 5.16
C PHE A 20 -6.11 6.60 5.05
N ALA A 21 -5.37 6.30 6.09
CA ALA A 21 -3.92 6.39 6.03
C ALA A 21 -3.28 5.25 5.23
N ALA A 22 -3.82 4.04 5.33
CA ALA A 22 -3.38 2.91 4.52
C ALA A 22 -4.60 2.12 4.01
N TRP A 23 -4.86 2.18 2.71
CA TRP A 23 -5.92 1.40 2.06
C TRP A 23 -5.84 -0.09 2.36
N ASP A 24 -4.62 -0.56 2.60
CA ASP A 24 -4.35 -1.98 2.72
C ASP A 24 -4.82 -2.57 4.05
N TYR A 25 -4.88 -1.75 5.11
CA TYR A 25 -5.19 -2.24 6.46
C TYR A 25 -6.63 -2.00 6.92
N TYR A 26 -7.46 -1.30 6.14
CA TYR A 26 -8.77 -0.83 6.60
C TYR A 26 -9.94 -1.38 5.81
N ASN A 27 -11.12 -1.18 6.41
CA ASN A 27 -12.38 -1.77 6.02
C ASN A 27 -12.69 -1.57 4.54
N ILE A 28 -13.26 -2.61 3.96
CA ILE A 28 -13.93 -2.54 2.67
C ILE A 28 -15.08 -1.52 2.75
N PRO A 29 -15.24 -0.60 1.78
CA PRO A 29 -16.40 0.28 1.70
C PRO A 29 -17.73 -0.48 1.77
N GLU A 30 -18.81 0.22 2.11
CA GLU A 30 -20.14 -0.38 2.06
C GLU A 30 -20.48 -0.86 0.63
N GLU A 31 -21.42 -1.79 0.53
CA GLU A 31 -21.87 -2.33 -0.76
C GLU A 31 -22.30 -1.21 -1.71
N HIS A 32 -21.85 -1.26 -2.96
CA HIS A 32 -22.06 -0.26 -4.01
C HIS A 32 -21.42 1.12 -3.72
N HIS A 33 -20.45 1.16 -2.82
CA HIS A 33 -19.62 2.34 -2.58
C HIS A 33 -18.19 2.08 -3.02
N GLY A 34 -17.49 3.16 -3.31
CA GLY A 34 -16.11 3.11 -3.73
C GLY A 34 -15.29 4.28 -3.25
N GLU A 35 -14.01 4.21 -3.52
CA GLU A 35 -13.07 5.28 -3.24
C GLU A 35 -12.08 5.40 -4.40
N ALA A 36 -11.69 6.63 -4.68
CA ALA A 36 -10.57 6.94 -5.54
C ALA A 36 -9.52 7.70 -4.75
N ARG A 37 -8.25 7.42 -5.00
CA ARG A 37 -7.11 8.05 -4.36
C ARG A 37 -6.17 8.63 -5.40
N VAL A 38 -5.76 9.87 -5.21
CA VAL A 38 -4.70 10.51 -5.99
C VAL A 38 -3.54 10.77 -5.05
N ARG A 39 -2.35 10.38 -5.47
CA ARG A 39 -1.15 10.44 -4.65
C ARG A 39 0.00 11.07 -5.43
N ALA A 40 0.74 11.96 -4.77
CA ALA A 40 2.05 12.43 -5.18
C ALA A 40 3.08 11.95 -4.16
N HIS A 41 4.11 11.28 -4.64
CA HIS A 41 5.15 10.72 -3.81
C HIS A 41 6.51 11.22 -4.29
N TYR A 42 7.30 11.81 -3.39
CA TYR A 42 8.67 12.25 -3.63
C TYR A 42 9.64 11.37 -2.85
N TRP A 43 10.56 10.72 -3.55
CA TRP A 43 11.61 9.87 -3.01
C TRP A 43 12.97 10.51 -3.08
N TYR A 44 13.79 10.23 -2.08
CA TYR A 44 15.18 10.71 -2.01
C TYR A 44 16.09 9.70 -1.32
N ASN A 45 17.29 9.48 -1.87
CA ASN A 45 18.33 8.65 -1.24
C ASN A 45 19.75 9.25 -1.31
N GLY A 46 19.86 10.55 -1.29
CA GLY A 46 21.15 11.26 -1.32
C GLY A 46 21.64 11.58 -2.74
N ASP A 47 21.65 10.60 -3.64
CA ASP A 47 22.14 10.77 -5.02
C ASP A 47 21.01 10.78 -6.05
N PHE A 48 19.87 10.21 -5.68
CA PHE A 48 18.72 10.04 -6.57
C PHE A 48 17.46 10.61 -5.95
N HIS A 49 16.63 11.19 -6.78
CA HIS A 49 15.28 11.55 -6.39
C HIS A 49 14.29 11.18 -7.50
N SER A 50 13.08 10.82 -7.11
CA SER A 50 11.98 10.62 -8.03
C SER A 50 10.70 11.24 -7.50
N THR A 51 9.79 11.53 -8.41
CA THR A 51 8.42 11.95 -8.09
C THR A 51 7.46 11.05 -8.84
N ASP A 52 6.57 10.41 -8.10
CA ASP A 52 5.54 9.55 -8.65
C ASP A 52 4.18 10.23 -8.50
N PHE A 53 3.32 10.07 -9.50
CA PHE A 53 1.91 10.42 -9.43
C PHE A 53 1.10 9.18 -9.70
N ASP A 54 0.28 8.78 -8.74
CA ASP A 54 -0.52 7.58 -8.80
C ASP A 54 -2.01 7.88 -8.62
N VAL A 55 -2.83 7.11 -9.32
CA VAL A 55 -4.27 7.04 -9.11
C VAL A 55 -4.63 5.60 -8.77
N ASP A 56 -5.35 5.43 -7.69
CA ASP A 56 -5.90 4.14 -7.29
C ASP A 56 -7.42 4.26 -7.18
N ALA A 57 -8.13 3.17 -7.39
CA ALA A 57 -9.57 3.10 -7.19
C ALA A 57 -9.96 1.75 -6.58
N ARG A 58 -10.99 1.74 -5.74
CA ARG A 58 -11.60 0.52 -5.22
C ARG A 58 -13.11 0.64 -5.16
N PHE A 59 -13.80 -0.47 -5.30
CA PHE A 59 -15.26 -0.51 -5.31
C PHE A 59 -15.77 -1.83 -4.72
N THR A 60 -16.75 -1.74 -3.83
CA THR A 60 -17.40 -2.91 -3.24
C THR A 60 -18.59 -3.33 -4.10
N VAL A 61 -18.43 -4.41 -4.85
CA VAL A 61 -19.42 -4.90 -5.82
C VAL A 61 -20.60 -5.60 -5.18
N VAL A 62 -20.33 -6.34 -4.11
CA VAL A 62 -21.34 -6.95 -3.23
C VAL A 62 -20.80 -6.91 -1.82
N LYS A 63 -21.69 -7.05 -0.83
CA LYS A 63 -21.30 -7.01 0.58
C LYS A 63 -20.07 -7.88 0.86
N GLY A 64 -19.00 -7.23 1.31
CA GLY A 64 -17.76 -7.87 1.69
C GLY A 64 -16.80 -8.23 0.54
N LEU A 65 -17.13 -7.95 -0.72
CA LEU A 65 -16.25 -8.18 -1.86
C LEU A 65 -15.88 -6.86 -2.53
N GLU A 66 -14.63 -6.48 -2.43
CA GLU A 66 -14.01 -5.32 -3.06
C GLU A 66 -13.17 -5.73 -4.27
N ILE A 67 -13.24 -4.95 -5.32
CA ILE A 67 -12.28 -4.95 -6.42
C ILE A 67 -11.47 -3.66 -6.37
N SER A 68 -10.21 -3.71 -6.77
CA SER A 68 -9.34 -2.53 -6.83
C SER A 68 -8.50 -2.49 -8.10
N LEU A 69 -8.17 -1.27 -8.51
CA LEU A 69 -7.16 -0.95 -9.51
C LEU A 69 -6.19 0.03 -8.85
N GLN A 70 -4.91 -0.31 -8.84
CA GLN A 70 -3.90 0.44 -8.11
C GLN A 70 -2.69 0.73 -9.00
N ASN A 71 -1.91 1.75 -8.61
CA ASN A 71 -0.67 2.16 -9.27
C ASN A 71 -0.85 2.62 -10.73
N LEU A 72 -2.03 3.10 -11.11
CA LEU A 72 -2.18 3.78 -12.39
C LEU A 72 -1.41 5.10 -12.34
N GLY A 73 -0.13 5.07 -12.65
CA GLY A 73 0.76 6.17 -12.34
C GLY A 73 1.92 6.35 -13.30
N TYR A 74 2.61 7.46 -13.10
CA TYR A 74 3.78 7.85 -13.86
C TYR A 74 4.89 8.30 -12.91
N GLN A 75 6.10 7.81 -13.16
CA GLN A 75 7.31 8.15 -12.41
C GLN A 75 8.17 9.11 -13.20
N PHE A 76 8.62 10.17 -12.53
CA PHE A 76 9.67 11.10 -12.97
C PHE A 76 10.91 10.85 -12.11
N PHE A 77 11.97 10.38 -12.73
CA PHE A 77 13.23 10.12 -12.04
C PHE A 77 14.27 11.14 -12.42
N ALA A 78 14.99 11.67 -11.45
CA ALA A 78 16.14 12.54 -11.69
C ALA A 78 17.35 12.03 -10.89
N ASN A 79 18.53 12.20 -11.50
CA ASN A 79 19.80 11.86 -10.89
C ASN A 79 20.68 13.12 -10.88
N ASP A 80 21.26 13.45 -9.74
CA ASP A 80 22.12 14.63 -9.60
C ASP A 80 23.54 14.41 -10.19
N HIS A 81 23.83 13.20 -10.66
CA HIS A 81 25.10 12.90 -11.32
C HIS A 81 25.01 13.08 -12.84
N ASP A 82 25.91 13.87 -13.38
CA ASP A 82 26.05 14.15 -14.81
C ASP A 82 26.05 12.86 -15.65
N GLY A 83 25.04 12.68 -16.49
CA GLY A 83 24.99 11.66 -17.53
C GLY A 83 24.07 10.46 -17.30
N ALA A 84 23.39 10.33 -16.18
CA ALA A 84 22.33 9.33 -16.05
C ALA A 84 21.03 9.91 -16.64
N SER A 85 20.54 9.31 -17.72
CA SER A 85 19.17 9.57 -18.19
C SER A 85 18.19 9.11 -17.10
N GLY A 86 17.36 10.02 -16.61
CA GLY A 86 16.30 9.67 -15.67
C GLY A 86 15.35 8.64 -16.30
N ASN A 87 15.03 7.61 -15.55
CA ASN A 87 14.06 6.60 -15.95
C ASN A 87 12.65 7.14 -15.71
N ASN A 88 12.01 7.64 -16.76
CA ASN A 88 10.66 8.17 -16.69
C ASN A 88 9.71 7.22 -17.41
N GLY A 89 8.54 6.99 -16.84
CA GLY A 89 7.59 6.12 -17.50
C GLY A 89 6.36 5.78 -16.67
N PHE A 90 5.45 5.09 -17.31
CA PHE A 90 4.30 4.51 -16.62
C PHE A 90 4.73 3.37 -15.70
N LYS A 91 4.02 3.22 -14.59
CA LYS A 91 4.20 2.16 -13.62
C LYS A 91 3.38 0.92 -14.02
N ASP A 92 3.71 -0.22 -13.45
CA ASP A 92 2.87 -1.41 -13.54
C ASP A 92 1.56 -1.19 -12.79
N ILE A 93 0.47 -1.67 -13.36
CA ILE A 93 -0.83 -1.64 -12.69
C ILE A 93 -1.01 -2.88 -11.81
N THR A 94 -1.76 -2.71 -10.71
CA THR A 94 -2.18 -3.81 -9.85
C THR A 94 -3.69 -3.91 -9.85
N VAL A 95 -4.20 -5.12 -10.08
CA VAL A 95 -5.62 -5.46 -9.96
C VAL A 95 -5.81 -6.32 -8.73
N GLY A 96 -6.68 -5.88 -7.82
CA GLY A 96 -6.90 -6.54 -6.53
C GLY A 96 -8.33 -7.02 -6.34
N LEU A 97 -8.43 -8.09 -5.54
CA LEU A 97 -9.67 -8.59 -4.95
C LEU A 97 -9.46 -8.73 -3.45
N LYS A 98 -10.41 -8.22 -2.65
CA LYS A 98 -10.40 -8.36 -1.19
C LYS A 98 -11.78 -8.83 -0.72
N TYR A 99 -11.78 -9.81 0.16
CA TYR A 99 -12.99 -10.38 0.74
C TYR A 99 -12.98 -10.29 2.27
N ALA A 100 -14.07 -9.74 2.83
CA ALA A 100 -14.29 -9.66 4.27
C ALA A 100 -15.00 -10.91 4.77
N PHE A 101 -14.31 -11.71 5.58
CA PHE A 101 -14.91 -12.84 6.31
C PHE A 101 -15.64 -12.37 7.57
N ASP A 102 -15.14 -11.28 8.14
CA ASP A 102 -15.60 -10.63 9.36
C ASP A 102 -15.37 -9.13 9.19
N PRO A 103 -16.06 -8.24 9.91
CA PRO A 103 -15.80 -6.79 9.84
C PRO A 103 -14.35 -6.36 10.07
N ASN A 104 -13.53 -7.22 10.67
CA ASN A 104 -12.14 -6.94 11.01
C ASN A 104 -11.14 -7.94 10.41
N LEU A 105 -11.58 -8.88 9.56
CA LEU A 105 -10.71 -9.89 8.96
C LEU A 105 -10.97 -10.02 7.46
N TYR A 106 -9.93 -9.84 6.67
CA TYR A 106 -9.98 -9.83 5.22
C TYR A 106 -8.95 -10.78 4.64
N ALA A 107 -9.25 -11.43 3.52
CA ALA A 107 -8.23 -12.00 2.65
C ALA A 107 -8.21 -11.23 1.33
N PHE A 108 -7.04 -11.19 0.70
CA PHE A 108 -6.88 -10.51 -0.57
C PHE A 108 -5.95 -11.27 -1.52
N ILE A 109 -6.08 -10.94 -2.78
CA ILE A 109 -5.17 -11.32 -3.85
C ILE A 109 -5.02 -10.14 -4.80
N ASP A 110 -3.77 -9.75 -5.06
CA ASP A 110 -3.38 -8.67 -5.95
C ASP A 110 -2.52 -9.24 -7.09
N ALA A 111 -2.87 -8.92 -8.31
CA ALA A 111 -2.11 -9.26 -9.50
C ALA A 111 -1.39 -8.01 -10.02
N ASN A 112 -0.07 -7.97 -9.91
CA ASN A 112 0.75 -6.96 -10.57
C ASN A 112 0.94 -7.36 -12.03
N ILE A 113 0.49 -6.49 -12.94
CA ILE A 113 0.49 -6.73 -14.38
C ILE A 113 1.57 -5.84 -14.99
N PRO A 114 2.55 -6.41 -15.72
CA PRO A 114 3.64 -5.65 -16.33
C PRO A 114 3.12 -4.83 -17.52
N THR A 115 2.65 -3.64 -17.25
CA THR A 115 2.11 -2.66 -18.21
C THR A 115 2.94 -1.40 -18.27
N GLY A 116 3.90 -1.27 -17.39
CA GLY A 116 4.75 -0.10 -17.25
C GLY A 116 5.86 -0.04 -18.28
N ALA A 117 6.67 1.00 -18.17
CA ALA A 117 7.86 1.17 -18.99
C ALA A 117 9.02 0.32 -18.43
N ASP A 118 9.81 -0.31 -19.30
CA ASP A 118 10.94 -1.17 -18.95
C ASP A 118 11.97 -0.45 -18.05
N GLU A 119 12.07 0.86 -18.19
CA GLU A 119 12.99 1.68 -17.41
C GLU A 119 12.51 1.96 -15.98
N VAL A 120 11.22 1.75 -15.70
CA VAL A 120 10.58 2.08 -14.41
C VAL A 120 10.21 0.84 -13.64
N THR A 121 9.93 -0.26 -14.34
CA THR A 121 9.40 -1.50 -13.76
C THR A 121 10.27 -2.71 -14.07
N ASN A 122 10.09 -3.77 -13.32
CA ASN A 122 10.82 -5.03 -13.55
C ASN A 122 10.19 -5.90 -14.64
N ASN A 123 9.10 -5.45 -15.28
CA ASN A 123 8.34 -6.23 -16.28
C ASN A 123 7.97 -7.63 -15.80
N GLU A 124 7.69 -7.78 -14.52
CA GLU A 124 7.44 -9.06 -13.91
C GLU A 124 5.98 -9.16 -13.44
N PHE A 125 5.27 -10.15 -13.99
CA PHE A 125 3.98 -10.51 -13.42
C PHE A 125 4.17 -11.13 -12.05
N SER A 126 3.42 -10.66 -11.05
CA SER A 126 3.43 -11.25 -9.72
C SER A 126 2.04 -11.32 -9.11
N LEU A 127 1.85 -12.29 -8.21
CA LEU A 127 0.66 -12.40 -7.37
C LEU A 127 1.06 -12.19 -5.91
N LYS A 128 0.44 -11.21 -5.27
CA LYS A 128 0.50 -11.02 -3.81
C LYS A 128 -0.81 -11.52 -3.21
N THR A 129 -0.75 -12.37 -2.22
CA THR A 129 -1.94 -12.84 -1.50
C THR A 129 -1.69 -12.85 -0.01
N GLY A 130 -2.73 -12.57 0.76
CA GLY A 130 -2.55 -12.46 2.20
C GLY A 130 -3.83 -12.26 2.97
N VAL A 131 -3.63 -11.93 4.23
CA VAL A 131 -4.69 -11.59 5.17
C VAL A 131 -4.41 -10.23 5.80
N GLN A 132 -5.47 -9.48 6.01
CA GLN A 132 -5.43 -8.21 6.74
C GLN A 132 -6.41 -8.31 7.90
N TRP A 133 -6.03 -7.77 9.05
CA TRP A 133 -6.93 -7.72 10.19
C TRP A 133 -6.78 -6.42 10.95
N HIS A 134 -7.90 -5.95 11.44
CA HIS A 134 -8.01 -4.73 12.21
C HIS A 134 -8.37 -5.05 13.66
N LEU A 135 -7.63 -4.49 14.61
CA LEU A 135 -7.86 -4.63 16.04
C LEU A 135 -8.33 -3.28 16.61
N PRO A 136 -9.63 -3.05 16.78
CA PRO A 136 -10.13 -1.88 17.45
C PRO A 136 -9.90 -2.03 18.96
N ILE A 137 -8.92 -1.27 19.50
CA ILE A 137 -8.59 -1.29 20.93
C ILE A 137 -9.55 -0.41 21.72
N THR A 138 -9.88 0.76 21.17
CA THR A 138 -10.91 1.68 21.68
C THR A 138 -11.74 2.20 20.51
N GLU A 139 -12.74 3.06 20.76
CA GLU A 139 -13.47 3.74 19.69
C GLU A 139 -12.58 4.65 18.82
N GLN A 140 -11.43 5.06 19.31
CA GLN A 140 -10.54 6.02 18.67
C GLN A 140 -9.19 5.41 18.28
N PHE A 141 -8.71 4.40 19.00
CA PHE A 141 -7.40 3.79 18.80
C PHE A 141 -7.55 2.39 18.24
N GLY A 142 -6.84 2.11 17.16
CA GLY A 142 -6.80 0.78 16.55
C GLY A 142 -5.44 0.45 15.94
N ILE A 143 -5.31 -0.82 15.57
CA ILE A 143 -4.12 -1.40 14.94
C ILE A 143 -4.58 -2.13 13.68
N GLY A 144 -4.08 -1.71 12.52
CA GLY A 144 -4.18 -2.46 11.27
C GLY A 144 -2.98 -3.38 11.12
N ASN A 145 -3.19 -4.55 10.54
CA ASN A 145 -2.14 -5.53 10.31
C ASN A 145 -2.32 -6.21 8.95
N GLU A 146 -1.21 -6.60 8.35
CA GLU A 146 -1.17 -7.40 7.13
C GLU A 146 -0.10 -8.47 7.24
N PHE A 147 -0.42 -9.67 6.74
CA PHE A 147 0.56 -10.69 6.39
C PHE A 147 0.30 -11.15 4.96
N ALA A 148 1.34 -11.17 4.13
CA ALA A 148 1.21 -11.55 2.74
C ALA A 148 2.42 -12.36 2.24
N LEU A 149 2.19 -13.05 1.13
CA LEU A 149 3.21 -13.69 0.31
C LEU A 149 3.11 -13.16 -1.10
N THR A 150 4.25 -12.82 -1.69
CA THR A 150 4.34 -12.42 -3.10
C THR A 150 5.05 -13.50 -3.90
N PHE A 151 4.41 -13.92 -4.98
CA PHE A 151 4.87 -14.95 -5.91
C PHE A 151 5.18 -14.30 -7.25
N PRO A 152 6.45 -14.01 -7.54
CA PRO A 152 6.86 -13.53 -8.85
C PRO A 152 6.91 -14.68 -9.87
N PHE A 153 6.53 -14.38 -11.11
CA PHE A 153 6.52 -15.34 -12.20
C PHE A 153 7.63 -15.02 -13.20
N LYS A 154 8.14 -16.05 -13.84
CA LYS A 154 9.20 -15.89 -14.83
C LYS A 154 8.73 -15.04 -16.01
N HIS A 155 9.58 -14.12 -16.40
CA HIS A 155 9.43 -13.34 -17.64
C HIS A 155 10.54 -13.68 -18.64
N ASP A 156 10.70 -12.90 -19.68
CA ASP A 156 11.65 -13.15 -20.78
C ASP A 156 13.07 -13.44 -20.28
N GLY A 157 13.71 -14.45 -20.85
CA GLY A 157 15.04 -14.90 -20.42
C GLY A 157 15.05 -15.79 -19.18
N GLY A 158 13.91 -16.01 -18.52
CA GLY A 158 13.79 -16.84 -17.31
C GLY A 158 14.21 -16.13 -16.04
N GLN A 159 14.28 -14.80 -16.07
CA GLN A 159 14.45 -13.95 -14.90
C GLN A 159 13.20 -13.99 -14.02
N HIS A 160 13.34 -13.85 -12.73
CA HIS A 160 12.24 -13.70 -11.77
C HIS A 160 12.76 -13.27 -10.41
N GLY A 161 11.98 -12.52 -9.66
CA GLY A 161 12.23 -12.28 -8.24
C GLY A 161 12.14 -13.55 -7.39
N GLY A 162 12.55 -13.48 -6.14
CA GLY A 162 12.29 -14.53 -5.16
C GLY A 162 10.90 -14.37 -4.54
N ILE A 163 10.35 -15.46 -4.01
CA ILE A 163 9.14 -15.39 -3.18
C ILE A 163 9.46 -14.55 -1.95
N THR A 164 8.61 -13.58 -1.61
CA THR A 164 8.74 -12.77 -0.41
C THR A 164 7.60 -13.03 0.57
N ALA A 165 7.90 -12.84 1.86
CA ALA A 165 6.92 -12.74 2.92
C ALA A 165 6.93 -11.32 3.49
N ASP A 166 5.76 -10.78 3.65
CA ASP A 166 5.53 -9.44 4.13
C ASP A 166 4.73 -9.46 5.43
N TYR A 167 5.11 -8.62 6.38
CA TYR A 167 4.33 -8.34 7.56
C TYR A 167 4.33 -6.84 7.85
N GLY A 168 3.14 -6.26 7.95
CA GLY A 168 2.95 -4.85 8.26
C GLY A 168 1.99 -4.63 9.40
N PHE A 169 2.18 -3.52 10.11
CA PHE A 169 1.22 -3.03 11.08
C PHE A 169 1.23 -1.50 11.13
N GLU A 170 0.07 -0.93 11.48
CA GLU A 170 -0.12 0.50 11.64
C GLU A 170 -0.95 0.78 12.87
N PHE A 171 -0.50 1.74 13.67
CA PHE A 171 -1.25 2.32 14.78
C PHE A 171 -1.88 3.64 14.33
N TYR A 172 -3.11 3.87 14.68
CA TYR A 172 -3.77 5.14 14.44
C TYR A 172 -4.60 5.60 15.64
N TYR A 173 -4.82 6.90 15.72
CA TYR A 173 -5.72 7.51 16.71
C TYR A 173 -6.66 8.51 16.04
N ALA A 174 -7.95 8.17 15.95
CA ALA A 174 -8.97 8.99 15.31
C ALA A 174 -9.56 10.01 16.29
N PHE A 175 -9.21 11.29 16.14
CA PHE A 175 -9.84 12.35 16.90
C PHE A 175 -11.22 12.70 16.35
N LYS A 176 -12.13 13.14 17.22
CA LYS A 176 -13.49 13.57 16.83
C LYS A 176 -13.50 14.77 15.85
N SER A 177 -12.41 15.49 15.75
CA SER A 177 -12.21 16.59 14.79
C SER A 177 -12.02 16.14 13.34
N GLY A 178 -11.91 14.84 13.08
CA GLY A 178 -11.54 14.28 11.77
C GLY A 178 -10.04 14.18 11.52
N PHE A 179 -9.20 14.60 12.48
CA PHE A 179 -7.74 14.45 12.43
C PHE A 179 -7.35 13.05 12.92
N THR A 180 -6.49 12.35 12.19
CA THR A 180 -6.05 10.99 12.51
C THR A 180 -4.54 10.86 12.27
N PRO A 181 -3.70 11.01 13.30
CA PRO A 181 -2.29 10.63 13.23
C PRO A 181 -2.15 9.12 13.18
N PHE A 182 -1.12 8.66 12.48
CA PHE A 182 -0.80 7.25 12.35
C PHE A 182 0.71 7.04 12.21
N THR A 183 1.15 5.83 12.52
CA THR A 183 2.52 5.37 12.30
C THR A 183 2.52 3.86 12.14
N GLY A 184 3.44 3.35 11.34
CA GLY A 184 3.51 1.92 11.07
C GLY A 184 4.89 1.46 10.66
N CYS A 185 4.97 0.16 10.45
CA CYS A 185 6.18 -0.52 10.03
C CYS A 185 5.80 -1.69 9.12
N PHE A 186 6.64 -1.94 8.12
CA PHE A 186 6.49 -3.03 7.17
C PHE A 186 7.80 -3.77 7.03
N PHE A 187 7.76 -5.09 7.13
CA PHE A 187 8.89 -5.98 6.96
C PHE A 187 8.68 -6.84 5.74
N THR A 188 9.67 -6.88 4.86
CA THR A 188 9.71 -7.80 3.73
C THR A 188 10.92 -8.70 3.88
N SER A 189 10.73 -10.00 3.73
CA SER A 189 11.82 -10.97 3.73
C SER A 189 11.74 -11.86 2.50
N GLN A 190 12.85 -11.98 1.78
CA GLN A 190 12.93 -12.86 0.62
C GLN A 190 13.20 -14.31 1.07
N LEU A 191 12.24 -15.19 0.80
CA LEU A 191 12.25 -16.60 1.24
C LEU A 191 13.00 -17.51 0.28
N THR A 192 13.01 -17.18 -1.02
CA THR A 192 13.67 -17.98 -2.05
C THR A 192 14.57 -17.12 -2.92
N ASP A 193 15.56 -17.75 -3.57
CA ASP A 193 16.38 -17.03 -4.55
C ASP A 193 15.56 -16.56 -5.75
N GLY A 194 15.80 -15.32 -6.17
CA GLY A 194 15.50 -14.86 -7.50
C GLY A 194 16.54 -15.32 -8.52
N ARG A 195 16.32 -15.00 -9.78
CA ARG A 195 17.29 -15.19 -10.88
C ARG A 195 17.40 -13.91 -11.69
N ASP A 196 18.64 -13.44 -11.84
CA ASP A 196 18.98 -12.32 -12.72
C ASP A 196 19.14 -12.75 -14.20
N ALA A 197 19.48 -11.81 -15.07
CA ALA A 197 19.73 -12.04 -16.49
C ALA A 197 20.84 -13.05 -16.74
N ASP A 198 21.84 -13.10 -15.89
CA ASP A 198 22.96 -14.06 -15.96
C ASP A 198 22.61 -15.43 -15.34
N LYS A 199 21.34 -15.63 -14.95
CA LYS A 199 20.81 -16.83 -14.26
C LYS A 199 21.49 -17.10 -12.91
N LYS A 200 22.15 -16.11 -12.34
CA LYS A 200 22.68 -16.20 -10.97
C LYS A 200 21.52 -16.12 -9.99
N LYS A 201 21.61 -16.93 -8.95
CA LYS A 201 20.66 -16.91 -7.84
C LYS A 201 21.11 -15.89 -6.81
N SER A 202 20.16 -15.11 -6.30
CA SER A 202 20.46 -14.12 -5.27
C SER A 202 19.21 -13.78 -4.45
N GLY A 203 19.45 -13.27 -3.29
CA GLY A 203 18.45 -12.59 -2.49
C GLY A 203 17.82 -13.38 -1.35
N THR A 204 17.97 -14.72 -1.29
CA THR A 204 17.46 -15.50 -0.14
C THR A 204 18.02 -14.97 1.18
N GLY A 205 17.11 -14.67 2.11
CA GLY A 205 17.44 -14.10 3.41
C GLY A 205 17.66 -12.59 3.42
N SER A 206 17.57 -11.90 2.28
CA SER A 206 17.53 -10.44 2.27
C SER A 206 16.22 -9.95 2.91
N SER A 207 16.31 -8.85 3.65
CA SER A 207 15.15 -8.27 4.32
C SER A 207 15.18 -6.75 4.20
N ASN A 208 14.02 -6.17 3.99
CA ASN A 208 13.80 -4.75 4.02
C ASN A 208 12.86 -4.40 5.17
N VAL A 209 13.02 -3.20 5.70
CA VAL A 209 12.09 -2.65 6.69
C VAL A 209 11.76 -1.22 6.31
N SER A 210 10.47 -0.91 6.31
CA SER A 210 9.98 0.45 6.10
C SER A 210 9.26 0.93 7.34
N PHE A 211 9.40 2.21 7.66
CA PHE A 211 8.66 2.91 8.71
C PHE A 211 7.96 4.10 8.10
N TRP A 212 6.76 4.37 8.52
CA TRP A 212 6.04 5.58 8.13
C TRP A 212 5.38 6.24 9.31
N ALA A 213 5.20 7.55 9.20
CA ALA A 213 4.43 8.33 10.14
C ALA A 213 3.76 9.49 9.42
N GLY A 214 2.56 9.81 9.82
CA GLY A 214 1.79 10.86 9.17
C GLY A 214 0.48 11.16 9.86
N SER A 215 -0.37 11.84 9.11
CA SER A 215 -1.71 12.16 9.56
C SER A 215 -2.66 12.31 8.38
N SER A 216 -3.92 12.00 8.60
CA SER A 216 -5.01 12.32 7.71
C SER A 216 -5.98 13.31 8.34
N TYR A 217 -6.70 14.04 7.49
CA TYR A 217 -7.75 14.96 7.90
C TYR A 217 -8.96 14.80 7.00
N ALA A 218 -10.08 14.38 7.58
CA ALA A 218 -11.36 14.30 6.89
C ALA A 218 -11.97 15.70 6.77
N ILE A 219 -11.92 16.29 5.57
CA ILE A 219 -12.55 17.58 5.28
C ILE A 219 -14.08 17.46 5.39
N ASN A 220 -14.60 16.35 4.88
CA ASN A 220 -16.02 15.96 4.96
C ASN A 220 -16.12 14.44 4.75
N LYS A 221 -17.33 13.91 4.68
CA LYS A 221 -17.58 12.47 4.50
C LYS A 221 -17.11 11.89 3.15
N HIS A 222 -16.75 12.74 2.19
CA HIS A 222 -16.34 12.32 0.85
C HIS A 222 -14.87 12.62 0.56
N VAL A 223 -14.22 13.49 1.32
CA VAL A 223 -12.85 13.95 1.01
C VAL A 223 -11.98 13.88 2.24
N THR A 224 -10.87 13.16 2.12
CA THR A 224 -9.81 13.08 3.13
C THR A 224 -8.47 13.45 2.49
N LEU A 225 -7.71 14.29 3.16
CA LEU A 225 -6.32 14.60 2.82
C LEU A 225 -5.38 13.88 3.77
N THR A 226 -4.29 13.36 3.25
CA THR A 226 -3.27 12.65 4.00
C THR A 226 -1.89 13.15 3.63
N LEU A 227 -1.06 13.35 4.64
CA LEU A 227 0.36 13.66 4.50
C LEU A 227 1.15 12.70 5.39
N PHE A 228 2.14 12.03 4.83
CA PHE A 228 3.03 11.17 5.61
C PHE A 228 4.42 11.12 4.99
N THR A 229 5.35 10.66 5.78
CA THR A 229 6.72 10.34 5.37
C THR A 229 6.97 8.87 5.60
N ASP A 230 7.75 8.26 4.74
CA ASP A 230 8.25 6.90 4.89
C ASP A 230 9.78 6.89 4.84
N ILE A 231 10.36 5.88 5.46
CA ILE A 231 11.79 5.62 5.49
C ILE A 231 11.96 4.12 5.26
N GLU A 232 12.70 3.77 4.24
CA GLU A 232 13.00 2.37 3.94
C GLU A 232 14.49 2.07 4.13
N TYR A 233 14.77 0.98 4.83
CA TYR A 233 16.09 0.37 4.95
C TYR A 233 16.10 -0.93 4.18
N ALA A 234 16.76 -0.92 3.02
CA ALA A 234 16.93 -2.11 2.21
C ALA A 234 18.11 -2.95 2.69
N ALA A 235 18.10 -4.23 2.33
CA ALA A 235 19.26 -5.12 2.47
C ALA A 235 20.48 -4.45 1.84
N HIS A 236 21.63 -4.56 2.49
CA HIS A 236 22.91 -3.92 2.12
C HIS A 236 23.07 -2.44 2.49
N GLY A 237 22.17 -1.90 3.33
CA GLY A 237 22.32 -0.56 3.90
C GLY A 237 21.86 0.59 2.99
N ALA A 238 21.18 0.30 1.89
CA ALA A 238 20.52 1.34 1.13
C ALA A 238 19.40 1.98 1.98
N TYR A 239 19.32 3.29 1.91
CA TYR A 239 18.37 4.10 2.68
C TYR A 239 17.61 5.00 1.73
N TYR A 240 16.30 4.97 1.85
CA TYR A 240 15.39 5.82 1.09
C TYR A 240 14.46 6.58 2.04
N SER A 241 14.14 7.81 1.73
CA SER A 241 13.11 8.56 2.43
C SER A 241 12.11 9.12 1.44
N GLY A 242 10.83 9.10 1.80
CA GLY A 242 9.74 9.57 0.96
C GLY A 242 8.85 10.57 1.69
N TYR A 243 8.19 11.42 0.91
CA TYR A 243 7.14 12.32 1.34
C TYR A 243 5.93 12.10 0.45
N ILE A 244 4.81 11.74 1.05
CA ILE A 244 3.60 11.40 0.33
C ILE A 244 2.49 12.38 0.69
N PHE A 245 1.92 13.01 -0.34
CA PHE A 245 0.67 13.74 -0.25
C PHE A 245 -0.41 12.95 -0.99
N GLN A 246 -1.56 12.79 -0.34
CA GLN A 246 -2.67 12.00 -0.87
C GLN A 246 -4.00 12.71 -0.66
N ALA A 247 -4.87 12.61 -1.64
CA ALA A 247 -6.28 12.96 -1.54
C ALA A 247 -7.14 11.72 -1.85
N THR A 248 -8.07 11.40 -0.96
CA THR A 248 -9.00 10.28 -1.11
C THR A 248 -10.41 10.81 -1.25
N PHE A 249 -11.16 10.27 -2.22
CA PHE A 249 -12.53 10.65 -2.58
C PHE A 249 -13.44 9.43 -2.44
N ALA A 250 -14.40 9.48 -1.52
CA ALA A 250 -15.43 8.45 -1.34
C ALA A 250 -16.71 8.78 -2.15
N PHE A 251 -17.30 7.77 -2.82
CA PHE A 251 -18.49 7.90 -3.67
C PHE A 251 -19.41 6.68 -3.58
#